data_493c035b9cbc7a30c91beeca88671d71
#
_entry.id   493c035b9cbc7a30c91beeca88671d71
#
_cell.length_a   1.000
_cell.length_b   1.000
_cell.length_c   1.000
_cell.angle_alpha   90.00
_cell.angle_beta   90.00
_cell.angle_gamma   90.00
#
_symmetry.space_group_name_H-M   'P 1'
#
loop_
_entity.id
_entity.type
_entity.pdbx_description
1 polymer ?
#
loop_
_entity_poly.entity_id
_entity_poly.type
_entity_poly.pdbx_seq_one_letter_code
_entity_poly.pdbx_strand_id
1 'polypeptide(L)'
;MAVYKEEKTNTWRAVYRYTDWNGERKQTQKRGFKTKREAQAWEREQLNKTSADLDMTFKSFVDLYTADMKTRLKENTWATKDHIIRTKLLPYFGRLKMCNITAQQIITWQNEMLNHKDENGKPYSPVYLKTVHNQLSAIFNHAVRYYNLRENPCKKAGSMGKKKNREMMFWTKEQYLKFADVMMDKPLSFYAFEMLYWCGIREGELLALTPADFDFEKRTVAINKSYQRLNGQDLITTPKTEKSNRVITMPQFLAEEIQDYIKMLYGIGPDDRMFTVTKSYLHREMDRGAKEAGVPRIRIHDIRHSAVSLLIDMGFSATAIADRVGHESIDITYNYAHLFPSKQAEMADKLNMERSN
;
A
#
# COMPACT_ATOMS: atom_id res chain seq x y z
N MET A 1 -45.95 -14.89 -11.41
CA MET A 1 -45.96 -16.10 -10.55
C MET A 1 -46.31 -17.28 -11.43
N ALA A 2 -45.44 -18.30 -11.49
CA ALA A 2 -45.66 -19.44 -12.37
C ALA A 2 -45.63 -20.75 -11.57
N VAL A 3 -46.71 -20.95 -10.78
CA VAL A 3 -46.94 -22.19 -10.04
C VAL A 3 -48.12 -22.89 -10.68
N TYR A 4 -47.94 -24.15 -11.10
CA TYR A 4 -48.88 -24.95 -11.86
C TYR A 4 -49.19 -26.23 -11.10
N LYS A 5 -50.47 -26.69 -11.16
CA LYS A 5 -50.89 -28.02 -10.66
C LYS A 5 -50.60 -29.06 -11.74
N GLU A 6 -49.95 -30.17 -11.41
CA GLU A 6 -49.76 -31.33 -12.26
C GLU A 6 -50.88 -32.34 -11.94
N GLU A 7 -51.85 -32.46 -12.85
CA GLU A 7 -53.06 -33.27 -12.62
C GLU A 7 -52.75 -34.77 -12.51
N LYS A 8 -51.72 -35.24 -13.26
CA LYS A 8 -51.32 -36.68 -13.28
C LYS A 8 -50.77 -37.16 -11.93
N THR A 9 -50.11 -36.29 -11.18
CA THR A 9 -49.41 -36.64 -9.93
C THR A 9 -50.09 -35.98 -8.70
N ASN A 10 -51.11 -35.17 -8.94
CA ASN A 10 -51.79 -34.34 -7.92
C ASN A 10 -50.80 -33.50 -7.06
N THR A 11 -49.67 -33.10 -7.67
CA THR A 11 -48.66 -32.28 -7.04
C THR A 11 -48.55 -30.89 -7.71
N TRP A 12 -47.77 -30.01 -7.09
CA TRP A 12 -47.56 -28.66 -7.63
C TRP A 12 -46.13 -28.56 -8.19
N ARG A 13 -46.00 -27.76 -9.27
CA ARG A 13 -44.71 -27.41 -9.92
C ARG A 13 -44.54 -25.89 -9.85
N ALA A 14 -43.36 -25.42 -9.48
CA ALA A 14 -42.95 -24.04 -9.59
C ALA A 14 -41.91 -23.84 -10.71
N VAL A 15 -42.13 -22.82 -11.53
CA VAL A 15 -41.20 -22.44 -12.62
C VAL A 15 -40.69 -21.04 -12.29
N TYR A 16 -39.37 -20.91 -12.16
CA TYR A 16 -38.73 -19.66 -11.87
C TYR A 16 -37.93 -19.22 -13.09
N ARG A 17 -38.18 -17.99 -13.58
CA ARG A 17 -37.49 -17.37 -14.71
C ARG A 17 -36.65 -16.21 -14.19
N TYR A 18 -35.40 -16.13 -14.61
CA TYR A 18 -34.47 -15.07 -14.25
C TYR A 18 -33.60 -14.69 -15.43
N THR A 19 -33.04 -13.47 -15.36
CA THR A 19 -32.00 -13.02 -16.28
C THR A 19 -30.67 -13.21 -15.60
N ASP A 20 -29.74 -13.92 -16.25
CA ASP A 20 -28.42 -14.11 -15.71
C ASP A 20 -27.56 -12.83 -15.85
N TRP A 21 -26.35 -12.89 -15.34
CA TRP A 21 -25.42 -11.75 -15.36
C TRP A 21 -24.98 -11.31 -16.78
N ASN A 22 -25.14 -12.17 -17.79
CA ASN A 22 -24.92 -11.85 -19.22
C ASN A 22 -26.14 -11.19 -19.88
N GLY A 23 -27.23 -11.03 -19.15
CA GLY A 23 -28.48 -10.56 -19.71
C GLY A 23 -29.32 -11.66 -20.40
N GLU A 24 -28.90 -12.94 -20.34
CA GLU A 24 -29.64 -14.07 -20.92
C GLU A 24 -30.78 -14.49 -20.01
N ARG A 25 -31.96 -14.73 -20.62
CA ARG A 25 -33.11 -15.26 -19.91
C ARG A 25 -32.98 -16.76 -19.69
N LYS A 26 -32.95 -17.18 -18.42
CA LYS A 26 -32.90 -18.58 -17.98
C LYS A 26 -34.13 -18.96 -17.17
N GLN A 27 -34.41 -20.24 -17.12
CA GLN A 27 -35.47 -20.77 -16.26
C GLN A 27 -35.02 -22.03 -15.54
N THR A 28 -35.50 -22.17 -14.29
CA THR A 28 -35.38 -23.39 -13.52
C THR A 28 -36.77 -23.82 -13.02
N GLN A 29 -36.98 -25.10 -12.81
CA GLN A 29 -38.25 -25.62 -12.30
C GLN A 29 -38.02 -26.69 -11.24
N LYS A 30 -38.94 -26.73 -10.27
CA LYS A 30 -39.00 -27.80 -9.27
C LYS A 30 -40.41 -28.34 -9.22
N ARG A 31 -40.55 -29.67 -9.17
CA ARG A 31 -41.82 -30.41 -9.16
C ARG A 31 -41.99 -31.14 -7.83
N GLY A 32 -43.20 -31.67 -7.56
CA GLY A 32 -43.45 -32.57 -6.46
C GLY A 32 -43.78 -31.88 -5.14
N PHE A 33 -44.19 -30.63 -5.16
CA PHE A 33 -44.68 -29.96 -3.96
C PHE A 33 -46.09 -30.47 -3.61
N LYS A 34 -46.31 -30.76 -2.34
CA LYS A 34 -47.61 -31.26 -1.86
C LYS A 34 -48.69 -30.18 -1.89
N THR A 35 -48.29 -28.92 -1.68
CA THR A 35 -49.25 -27.81 -1.63
C THR A 35 -48.83 -26.65 -2.52
N LYS A 36 -49.79 -25.84 -2.98
CA LYS A 36 -49.54 -24.58 -3.72
C LYS A 36 -48.67 -23.63 -2.91
N ARG A 37 -48.88 -23.58 -1.58
CA ARG A 37 -48.14 -22.70 -0.66
C ARG A 37 -46.66 -23.07 -0.60
N GLU A 38 -46.31 -24.35 -0.58
CA GLU A 38 -44.90 -24.81 -0.63
C GLU A 38 -44.25 -24.45 -1.96
N ALA A 39 -44.94 -24.63 -3.08
CA ALA A 39 -44.44 -24.25 -4.40
C ALA A 39 -44.22 -22.74 -4.52
N GLN A 40 -45.14 -21.92 -3.96
CA GLN A 40 -44.99 -20.46 -3.90
C GLN A 40 -43.86 -20.02 -2.94
N ALA A 41 -43.71 -20.69 -1.81
CA ALA A 41 -42.65 -20.42 -0.86
C ALA A 41 -41.29 -20.68 -1.50
N TRP A 42 -41.13 -21.80 -2.24
CA TRP A 42 -39.91 -22.11 -2.99
C TRP A 42 -39.65 -21.07 -4.09
N GLU A 43 -40.69 -20.65 -4.85
CA GLU A 43 -40.53 -19.61 -5.88
C GLU A 43 -40.04 -18.29 -5.27
N ARG A 44 -40.62 -17.85 -4.13
CA ARG A 44 -40.19 -16.64 -3.40
C ARG A 44 -38.73 -16.79 -2.90
N GLU A 45 -38.39 -17.95 -2.40
CA GLU A 45 -37.03 -18.22 -1.96
C GLU A 45 -36.02 -18.13 -3.14
N GLN A 46 -36.37 -18.65 -4.32
CA GLN A 46 -35.56 -18.51 -5.53
C GLN A 46 -35.47 -17.06 -6.01
N LEU A 47 -36.59 -16.32 -6.00
CA LEU A 47 -36.64 -14.90 -6.29
C LEU A 47 -35.71 -14.10 -5.36
N ASN A 48 -35.76 -14.38 -4.06
CA ASN A 48 -34.88 -13.73 -3.09
C ASN A 48 -33.41 -14.13 -3.25
N LYS A 49 -33.13 -15.35 -3.70
CA LYS A 49 -31.76 -15.83 -3.99
C LYS A 49 -31.22 -15.22 -5.27
N THR A 50 -32.02 -15.15 -6.34
CA THR A 50 -31.52 -14.77 -7.68
C THR A 50 -31.56 -13.27 -7.95
N SER A 51 -32.39 -12.51 -7.22
CA SER A 51 -32.37 -11.04 -7.32
C SER A 51 -31.13 -10.40 -6.69
N ALA A 52 -30.27 -11.21 -6.06
CA ALA A 52 -29.10 -10.73 -5.32
C ALA A 52 -27.82 -11.56 -5.52
N ASP A 53 -27.84 -12.63 -6.33
CA ASP A 53 -26.69 -13.57 -6.33
C ASP A 53 -25.94 -13.58 -7.65
N LEU A 54 -24.71 -13.17 -7.58
CA LEU A 54 -23.72 -13.21 -8.65
C LEU A 54 -23.36 -14.67 -8.99
N ASP A 55 -24.06 -15.29 -9.96
CA ASP A 55 -23.91 -16.71 -10.33
C ASP A 55 -22.76 -16.95 -11.31
N MET A 56 -21.63 -16.22 -11.14
CA MET A 56 -20.41 -16.45 -11.90
C MET A 56 -19.28 -16.97 -11.01
N THR A 57 -18.25 -17.56 -11.63
CA THR A 57 -17.07 -18.00 -10.87
C THR A 57 -16.29 -16.81 -10.33
N PHE A 58 -15.55 -17.02 -9.24
CA PHE A 58 -14.64 -16.02 -8.71
C PHE A 58 -13.59 -15.57 -9.76
N LYS A 59 -13.10 -16.49 -10.60
CA LYS A 59 -12.20 -16.17 -11.71
C LYS A 59 -12.84 -15.20 -12.70
N SER A 60 -14.05 -15.50 -13.19
CA SER A 60 -14.77 -14.62 -14.12
C SER A 60 -15.07 -13.26 -13.50
N PHE A 61 -15.36 -13.21 -12.19
CA PHE A 61 -15.55 -11.94 -11.49
C PHE A 61 -14.23 -11.15 -11.35
N VAL A 62 -13.11 -11.82 -11.12
CA VAL A 62 -11.79 -11.18 -11.10
C VAL A 62 -11.46 -10.51 -12.43
N ASP A 63 -11.87 -11.07 -13.56
CA ASP A 63 -11.69 -10.45 -14.88
C ASP A 63 -12.47 -9.12 -14.98
N LEU A 64 -13.72 -9.08 -14.50
CA LEU A 64 -14.52 -7.84 -14.41
C LEU A 64 -13.88 -6.84 -13.45
N TYR A 65 -13.52 -7.29 -12.24
CA TYR A 65 -12.82 -6.47 -11.25
C TYR A 65 -11.53 -5.87 -11.81
N THR A 66 -10.80 -6.62 -12.61
CA THR A 66 -9.57 -6.16 -13.27
C THR A 66 -9.87 -5.06 -14.28
N ALA A 67 -10.87 -5.25 -15.14
CA ALA A 67 -11.30 -4.25 -16.11
C ALA A 67 -11.72 -2.94 -15.42
N ASP A 68 -12.48 -3.03 -14.33
CA ASP A 68 -12.95 -1.87 -13.58
C ASP A 68 -11.84 -1.11 -12.84
N MET A 69 -10.83 -1.83 -12.33
CA MET A 69 -9.88 -1.27 -11.36
C MET A 69 -8.51 -0.95 -11.95
N LYS A 70 -8.06 -1.65 -13.00
CA LYS A 70 -6.71 -1.50 -13.55
C LYS A 70 -6.43 -0.08 -14.02
N THR A 71 -7.36 0.57 -14.67
CA THR A 71 -7.24 1.95 -15.17
C THR A 71 -7.30 3.02 -14.08
N ARG A 72 -7.84 2.67 -12.91
CA ARG A 72 -8.03 3.59 -11.77
C ARG A 72 -6.86 3.57 -10.78
N LEU A 73 -5.94 2.64 -10.95
CA LEU A 73 -4.83 2.43 -10.01
C LEU A 73 -3.49 2.69 -10.70
N LYS A 74 -2.52 3.19 -9.93
CA LYS A 74 -1.14 3.26 -10.40
C LYS A 74 -0.61 1.86 -10.70
N GLU A 75 0.20 1.72 -11.73
CA GLU A 75 0.68 0.45 -12.26
C GLU A 75 1.33 -0.45 -11.19
N ASN A 76 2.16 0.10 -10.31
CA ASN A 76 2.79 -0.66 -9.23
C ASN A 76 1.79 -1.16 -8.17
N THR A 77 0.74 -0.38 -7.91
CA THR A 77 -0.34 -0.80 -7.00
C THR A 77 -1.11 -1.96 -7.61
N TRP A 78 -1.41 -1.84 -8.92
CA TRP A 78 -2.07 -2.93 -9.64
C TRP A 78 -1.20 -4.18 -9.69
N ALA A 79 0.09 -4.08 -10.03
CA ALA A 79 1.01 -5.22 -10.09
C ALA A 79 1.04 -6.02 -8.77
N THR A 80 1.06 -5.32 -7.62
CA THR A 80 1.00 -5.97 -6.30
C THR A 80 -0.33 -6.70 -6.08
N LYS A 81 -1.45 -6.07 -6.44
CA LYS A 81 -2.78 -6.67 -6.31
C LYS A 81 -2.94 -7.88 -7.22
N ASP A 82 -2.54 -7.75 -8.47
CA ASP A 82 -2.58 -8.80 -9.48
C ASP A 82 -1.73 -10.02 -9.06
N HIS A 83 -0.54 -9.79 -8.53
CA HIS A 83 0.30 -10.87 -7.98
C HIS A 83 -0.43 -11.63 -6.86
N ILE A 84 -1.03 -10.93 -5.90
CA ILE A 84 -1.79 -11.55 -4.81
C ILE A 84 -2.99 -12.33 -5.37
N ILE A 85 -3.74 -11.74 -6.28
CA ILE A 85 -4.90 -12.36 -6.89
C ILE A 85 -4.50 -13.67 -7.57
N ARG A 86 -3.48 -13.64 -8.44
CA ARG A 86 -3.04 -14.81 -9.21
C ARG A 86 -2.43 -15.90 -8.35
N THR A 87 -1.63 -15.54 -7.34
CA THR A 87 -0.85 -16.53 -6.58
C THR A 87 -1.51 -17.00 -5.29
N LYS A 88 -2.48 -16.24 -4.73
CA LYS A 88 -3.07 -16.54 -3.42
C LYS A 88 -4.59 -16.70 -3.44
N LEU A 89 -5.29 -16.05 -4.36
CA LEU A 89 -6.75 -16.08 -4.38
C LEU A 89 -7.30 -17.02 -5.47
N LEU A 90 -6.86 -16.88 -6.70
CA LEU A 90 -7.35 -17.71 -7.81
C LEU A 90 -7.10 -19.22 -7.63
N PRO A 91 -5.95 -19.67 -7.10
CA PRO A 91 -5.74 -21.11 -6.89
C PRO A 91 -6.77 -21.74 -5.96
N TYR A 92 -7.27 -21.00 -4.97
CA TYR A 92 -8.22 -21.49 -4.00
C TYR A 92 -9.69 -21.23 -4.41
N PHE A 93 -10.02 -19.97 -4.74
CA PHE A 93 -11.40 -19.55 -4.99
C PHE A 93 -11.82 -19.57 -6.45
N GLY A 94 -10.90 -19.63 -7.40
CA GLY A 94 -11.13 -19.37 -8.82
C GLY A 94 -12.29 -20.16 -9.45
N ARG A 95 -12.48 -21.41 -9.05
CA ARG A 95 -13.55 -22.30 -9.57
C ARG A 95 -14.86 -22.18 -8.82
N LEU A 96 -14.88 -21.53 -7.65
CA LEU A 96 -16.09 -21.37 -6.84
C LEU A 96 -16.97 -20.26 -7.40
N LYS A 97 -18.28 -20.42 -7.31
CA LYS A 97 -19.22 -19.35 -7.65
C LYS A 97 -19.20 -18.28 -6.55
N MET A 98 -19.23 -17.00 -6.95
CA MET A 98 -19.19 -15.86 -6.04
C MET A 98 -20.25 -15.94 -4.94
N CYS A 99 -21.48 -16.29 -5.30
CA CYS A 99 -22.59 -16.44 -4.37
C CYS A 99 -22.45 -17.63 -3.38
N ASN A 100 -21.63 -18.60 -3.71
CA ASN A 100 -21.44 -19.81 -2.90
C ASN A 100 -20.23 -19.75 -1.98
N ILE A 101 -19.39 -18.71 -2.09
CA ILE A 101 -18.24 -18.55 -1.19
C ILE A 101 -18.72 -18.11 0.19
N THR A 102 -18.58 -19.00 1.16
CA THR A 102 -19.02 -18.82 2.54
C THR A 102 -17.91 -18.32 3.45
N ALA A 103 -18.29 -17.73 4.60
CA ALA A 103 -17.31 -17.39 5.65
C ALA A 103 -16.52 -18.61 6.13
N GLN A 104 -17.14 -19.80 6.19
CA GLN A 104 -16.46 -21.03 6.56
C GLN A 104 -15.31 -21.40 5.60
N GLN A 105 -15.54 -21.30 4.29
CA GLN A 105 -14.48 -21.54 3.30
C GLN A 105 -13.35 -20.52 3.39
N ILE A 106 -13.68 -19.25 3.70
CA ILE A 106 -12.66 -18.22 3.92
C ILE A 106 -11.82 -18.53 5.17
N ILE A 107 -12.43 -18.97 6.26
CA ILE A 107 -11.71 -19.37 7.48
C ILE A 107 -10.78 -20.56 7.18
N THR A 108 -11.25 -21.56 6.42
CA THR A 108 -10.42 -22.71 6.02
C THR A 108 -9.20 -22.23 5.23
N TRP A 109 -9.40 -21.38 4.22
CA TRP A 109 -8.30 -20.78 3.46
C TRP A 109 -7.36 -19.93 4.32
N GLN A 110 -7.89 -19.14 5.28
CA GLN A 110 -7.07 -18.37 6.23
C GLN A 110 -6.18 -19.30 7.05
N ASN A 111 -6.70 -20.43 7.51
CA ASN A 111 -5.93 -21.41 8.28
C ASN A 111 -4.80 -22.05 7.45
N GLU A 112 -5.05 -22.34 6.17
CA GLU A 112 -4.01 -22.80 5.24
C GLU A 112 -2.92 -21.74 5.06
N MET A 113 -3.31 -20.47 4.87
CA MET A 113 -2.36 -19.35 4.73
C MET A 113 -1.55 -19.09 6.00
N LEU A 114 -2.15 -19.25 7.18
CA LEU A 114 -1.49 -19.10 8.48
C LEU A 114 -0.46 -20.21 8.75
N ASN A 115 -0.77 -21.42 8.32
CA ASN A 115 0.08 -22.61 8.51
C ASN A 115 1.13 -22.76 7.40
N HIS A 116 1.04 -21.98 6.32
CA HIS A 116 1.99 -22.04 5.21
C HIS A 116 3.40 -21.66 5.65
N LYS A 117 4.37 -22.47 5.22
CA LYS A 117 5.81 -22.20 5.37
C LYS A 117 6.47 -22.27 3.99
N ASP A 118 7.43 -21.37 3.76
CA ASP A 118 8.25 -21.40 2.55
C ASP A 118 9.27 -22.56 2.59
N GLU A 119 10.08 -22.71 1.54
CA GLU A 119 11.12 -23.72 1.42
C GLU A 119 12.15 -23.69 2.56
N ASN A 120 12.29 -22.55 3.23
CA ASN A 120 13.16 -22.34 4.38
C ASN A 120 12.43 -22.49 5.73
N GLY A 121 11.18 -22.99 5.73
CA GLY A 121 10.36 -23.15 6.92
C GLY A 121 9.80 -21.85 7.51
N LYS A 122 9.93 -20.72 6.81
CA LYS A 122 9.51 -19.41 7.29
C LYS A 122 8.01 -19.15 6.99
N PRO A 123 7.20 -18.79 8.00
CA PRO A 123 5.79 -18.46 7.79
C PRO A 123 5.61 -17.09 7.13
N TYR A 124 4.44 -16.86 6.53
CA TYR A 124 4.07 -15.53 6.08
C TYR A 124 4.01 -14.53 7.24
N SER A 125 4.49 -13.31 6.99
CA SER A 125 4.40 -12.26 8.01
C SER A 125 2.93 -11.87 8.29
N PRO A 126 2.56 -11.51 9.54
CA PRO A 126 1.21 -11.07 9.87
C PRO A 126 0.71 -9.90 9.02
N VAL A 127 1.60 -8.99 8.62
CA VAL A 127 1.28 -7.84 7.75
C VAL A 127 0.96 -8.31 6.34
N TYR A 128 1.72 -9.26 5.79
CA TYR A 128 1.46 -9.84 4.48
C TYR A 128 0.11 -10.57 4.45
N LEU A 129 -0.15 -11.42 5.45
CA LEU A 129 -1.43 -12.11 5.60
C LEU A 129 -2.61 -11.13 5.62
N LYS A 130 -2.49 -10.04 6.36
CA LYS A 130 -3.50 -8.97 6.38
C LYS A 130 -3.68 -8.34 5.01
N THR A 131 -2.60 -8.09 4.27
CA THR A 131 -2.65 -7.51 2.92
C THR A 131 -3.38 -8.44 1.95
N VAL A 132 -3.09 -9.75 2.02
CA VAL A 132 -3.76 -10.78 1.20
C VAL A 132 -5.25 -10.87 1.52
N HIS A 133 -5.62 -10.88 2.81
CA HIS A 133 -7.02 -10.85 3.22
C HIS A 133 -7.76 -9.59 2.77
N ASN A 134 -7.12 -8.44 2.91
CA ASN A 134 -7.70 -7.17 2.48
C ASN A 134 -7.97 -7.14 0.97
N GLN A 135 -7.10 -7.78 0.17
CA GLN A 135 -7.32 -7.88 -1.28
C GLN A 135 -8.54 -8.75 -1.61
N LEU A 136 -8.74 -9.89 -0.93
CA LEU A 136 -9.94 -10.71 -1.08
C LEU A 136 -11.20 -9.92 -0.70
N SER A 137 -11.16 -9.26 0.47
CA SER A 137 -12.27 -8.44 0.95
C SER A 137 -12.59 -7.26 0.01
N ALA A 138 -11.58 -6.66 -0.63
CA ALA A 138 -11.78 -5.59 -1.60
C ALA A 138 -12.54 -6.07 -2.85
N ILE A 139 -12.24 -7.28 -3.34
CA ILE A 139 -12.96 -7.89 -4.46
C ILE A 139 -14.42 -8.13 -4.09
N PHE A 140 -14.70 -8.71 -2.91
CA PHE A 140 -16.07 -8.91 -2.44
C PHE A 140 -16.81 -7.59 -2.17
N ASN A 141 -16.15 -6.57 -1.62
CA ASN A 141 -16.75 -5.24 -1.46
C ASN A 141 -17.12 -4.61 -2.80
N HIS A 142 -16.30 -4.80 -3.83
CA HIS A 142 -16.59 -4.34 -5.19
C HIS A 142 -17.83 -5.06 -5.76
N ALA A 143 -17.91 -6.39 -5.56
CA ALA A 143 -19.06 -7.19 -5.95
C ALA A 143 -20.35 -6.74 -5.26
N VAL A 144 -20.30 -6.46 -3.95
CA VAL A 144 -21.46 -5.95 -3.19
C VAL A 144 -21.88 -4.58 -3.69
N ARG A 145 -20.92 -3.68 -3.95
CA ARG A 145 -21.22 -2.28 -4.30
C ARG A 145 -21.77 -2.11 -5.72
N TYR A 146 -21.25 -2.88 -6.68
CA TYR A 146 -21.48 -2.63 -8.11
C TYR A 146 -22.18 -3.79 -8.84
N TYR A 147 -22.17 -5.00 -8.27
CA TYR A 147 -22.63 -6.22 -8.96
C TYR A 147 -23.69 -6.99 -8.15
N ASN A 148 -24.36 -6.33 -7.22
CA ASN A 148 -25.49 -6.86 -6.46
C ASN A 148 -25.19 -8.16 -5.67
N LEU A 149 -23.92 -8.43 -5.30
CA LEU A 149 -23.66 -9.49 -4.33
C LEU A 149 -24.27 -9.08 -2.97
N ARG A 150 -24.99 -9.98 -2.33
CA ARG A 150 -25.76 -9.70 -1.11
C ARG A 150 -24.92 -9.18 0.04
N GLU A 151 -23.78 -9.82 0.32
CA GLU A 151 -22.88 -9.47 1.42
C GLU A 151 -21.45 -9.90 1.13
N ASN A 152 -20.51 -9.26 1.81
CA ASN A 152 -19.11 -9.66 1.77
C ASN A 152 -18.84 -10.74 2.82
N PRO A 153 -18.56 -12.00 2.44
CA PRO A 153 -18.34 -13.09 3.39
C PRO A 153 -17.07 -12.92 4.24
N CYS A 154 -16.09 -12.11 3.77
CA CYS A 154 -14.90 -11.80 4.56
C CYS A 154 -15.21 -11.04 5.86
N LYS A 155 -16.31 -10.28 5.90
CA LYS A 155 -16.72 -9.56 7.12
C LYS A 155 -17.08 -10.53 8.25
N LYS A 156 -17.78 -11.63 7.91
CA LYS A 156 -18.14 -12.68 8.89
C LYS A 156 -16.95 -13.55 9.27
N ALA A 157 -16.06 -13.84 8.31
CA ALA A 157 -14.86 -14.63 8.58
C ALA A 157 -13.85 -13.91 9.50
N GLY A 158 -13.88 -12.58 9.53
CA GLY A 158 -12.92 -11.78 10.26
C GLY A 158 -11.58 -11.62 9.53
N SER A 159 -10.74 -10.72 10.03
CA SER A 159 -9.45 -10.39 9.40
C SER A 159 -8.40 -11.44 9.69
N MET A 160 -7.56 -11.74 8.70
CA MET A 160 -6.36 -12.56 8.86
C MET A 160 -5.14 -11.65 9.08
N GLY A 161 -4.27 -12.05 10.04
CA GLY A 161 -3.06 -11.29 10.35
C GLY A 161 -3.30 -10.04 11.21
N LYS A 162 -2.23 -9.39 11.61
CA LYS A 162 -2.25 -8.20 12.47
C LYS A 162 -1.44 -7.06 11.86
N LYS A 163 -1.87 -5.82 12.05
CA LYS A 163 -1.01 -4.66 11.82
C LYS A 163 0.01 -4.66 12.96
N LYS A 164 1.27 -4.93 12.66
CA LYS A 164 2.32 -4.83 13.67
C LYS A 164 2.73 -3.35 13.75
N ASN A 165 2.55 -2.73 14.91
CA ASN A 165 3.27 -1.50 15.21
C ASN A 165 4.74 -1.89 15.34
N ARG A 166 5.56 -1.57 14.33
CA ARG A 166 7.01 -1.67 14.46
C ARG A 166 7.48 -0.44 15.20
N GLU A 167 8.37 -0.61 16.15
CA GLU A 167 9.14 0.50 16.68
C GLU A 167 9.80 1.22 15.52
N MET A 168 9.74 2.55 15.56
CA MET A 168 10.34 3.40 14.58
C MET A 168 11.83 3.46 14.87
N MET A 169 12.63 2.88 13.98
CA MET A 169 14.08 2.93 14.10
C MET A 169 14.58 4.20 13.40
N PHE A 170 15.56 4.84 14.00
CA PHE A 170 16.27 5.98 13.42
C PHE A 170 17.69 6.06 13.98
N TRP A 171 18.56 6.74 13.28
CA TRP A 171 19.90 7.08 13.74
C TRP A 171 19.92 8.48 14.37
N THR A 172 20.73 8.65 15.40
CA THR A 172 21.15 9.98 15.85
C THR A 172 22.05 10.63 14.79
N LYS A 173 22.29 11.94 14.90
CA LYS A 173 23.22 12.67 14.02
C LYS A 173 24.61 12.02 14.04
N GLU A 174 25.12 11.67 15.21
CA GLU A 174 26.44 11.06 15.39
C GLU A 174 26.55 9.69 14.71
N GLN A 175 25.48 8.89 14.80
CA GLN A 175 25.42 7.59 14.12
C GLN A 175 25.40 7.76 12.60
N TYR A 176 24.65 8.77 12.11
CA TYR A 176 24.62 9.05 10.69
C TYR A 176 25.98 9.53 10.17
N LEU A 177 26.65 10.44 10.87
CA LEU A 177 27.97 10.94 10.47
C LEU A 177 29.02 9.82 10.40
N LYS A 178 29.06 8.88 11.37
CA LYS A 178 29.90 7.69 11.30
C LYS A 178 29.63 6.83 10.06
N PHE A 179 28.36 6.70 9.69
CA PHE A 179 27.98 5.99 8.47
C PHE A 179 28.39 6.75 7.22
N ALA A 180 28.21 8.06 7.18
CA ALA A 180 28.57 8.93 6.05
C ALA A 180 30.08 8.87 5.77
N ASP A 181 30.91 8.91 6.83
CA ASP A 181 32.38 8.78 6.72
C ASP A 181 32.77 7.50 5.97
N VAL A 182 32.15 6.38 6.29
CA VAL A 182 32.39 5.11 5.59
C VAL A 182 31.94 5.16 4.12
N MET A 183 30.86 5.91 3.82
CA MET A 183 30.35 6.01 2.45
C MET A 183 31.21 6.87 1.53
N MET A 184 32.12 7.67 2.05
CA MET A 184 33.03 8.54 1.25
C MET A 184 33.91 7.75 0.27
N ASP A 185 34.10 6.45 0.51
CA ASP A 185 34.83 5.56 -0.41
C ASP A 185 34.15 5.39 -1.77
N LYS A 186 32.83 5.66 -1.83
CA LYS A 186 31.99 5.54 -3.04
C LYS A 186 31.16 6.80 -3.25
N PRO A 187 31.60 7.75 -4.08
CA PRO A 187 30.90 9.03 -4.26
C PRO A 187 29.39 8.90 -4.53
N LEU A 188 28.97 7.99 -5.42
CA LEU A 188 27.55 7.77 -5.69
C LEU A 188 26.77 7.40 -4.42
N SER A 189 27.30 6.51 -3.58
CA SER A 189 26.65 6.10 -2.33
C SER A 189 26.65 7.24 -1.32
N PHE A 190 27.75 7.93 -1.17
CA PHE A 190 27.88 9.08 -0.26
C PHE A 190 26.81 10.14 -0.56
N TYR A 191 26.81 10.68 -1.77
CA TYR A 191 25.84 11.74 -2.15
C TYR A 191 24.38 11.27 -2.12
N ALA A 192 24.12 9.99 -2.43
CA ALA A 192 22.79 9.42 -2.31
C ALA A 192 22.29 9.44 -0.86
N PHE A 193 23.13 9.02 0.10
CA PHE A 193 22.76 9.01 1.52
C PHE A 193 22.71 10.42 2.11
N GLU A 194 23.57 11.35 1.70
CA GLU A 194 23.53 12.77 2.06
C GLU A 194 22.17 13.39 1.68
N MET A 195 21.71 13.17 0.45
CA MET A 195 20.40 13.64 0.02
C MET A 195 19.26 13.00 0.81
N LEU A 196 19.31 11.70 1.10
CA LEU A 196 18.30 11.01 1.89
C LEU A 196 18.20 11.54 3.31
N TYR A 197 19.33 11.82 3.94
CA TYR A 197 19.39 12.27 5.33
C TYR A 197 19.05 13.75 5.47
N TRP A 198 19.76 14.63 4.80
CA TRP A 198 19.62 16.08 5.01
C TRP A 198 18.36 16.67 4.37
N CYS A 199 17.86 16.08 3.29
CA CYS A 199 16.59 16.48 2.68
C CYS A 199 15.39 15.66 3.17
N GLY A 200 15.62 14.50 3.80
CA GLY A 200 14.55 13.62 4.25
C GLY A 200 13.66 13.08 3.11
N ILE A 201 14.18 12.97 1.89
CA ILE A 201 13.43 12.51 0.72
C ILE A 201 13.25 10.99 0.71
N ARG A 202 12.29 10.51 -0.08
CA ARG A 202 12.06 9.07 -0.23
C ARG A 202 13.06 8.47 -1.21
N GLU A 203 13.42 7.20 -1.02
CA GLU A 203 14.34 6.46 -1.90
C GLU A 203 13.95 6.56 -3.39
N GLY A 204 12.66 6.44 -3.70
CA GLY A 204 12.19 6.57 -5.08
C GLY A 204 12.28 8.01 -5.61
N GLU A 205 12.16 9.02 -4.77
CA GLU A 205 12.35 10.43 -5.10
C GLU A 205 13.84 10.67 -5.40
N LEU A 206 14.75 10.21 -4.55
CA LEU A 206 16.20 10.26 -4.77
C LEU A 206 16.59 9.68 -6.14
N LEU A 207 16.17 8.45 -6.42
CA LEU A 207 16.53 7.74 -7.66
C LEU A 207 15.95 8.35 -8.94
N ALA A 208 15.03 9.32 -8.80
CA ALA A 208 14.44 10.06 -9.91
C ALA A 208 15.10 11.42 -10.15
N LEU A 209 15.98 11.90 -9.25
CA LEU A 209 16.61 13.22 -9.35
C LEU A 209 17.46 13.36 -10.60
N THR A 210 17.35 14.53 -11.21
CA THR A 210 18.11 14.97 -12.38
C THR A 210 18.76 16.33 -12.12
N PRO A 211 19.80 16.76 -12.83
CA PRO A 211 20.40 18.09 -12.65
C PRO A 211 19.39 19.24 -12.77
N ALA A 212 18.39 19.12 -13.64
CA ALA A 212 17.33 20.14 -13.82
C ALA A 212 16.43 20.34 -12.60
N ASP A 213 16.45 19.43 -11.60
CA ASP A 213 15.67 19.59 -10.37
C ASP A 213 16.31 20.58 -9.39
N PHE A 214 17.55 20.99 -9.61
CA PHE A 214 18.32 21.82 -8.68
C PHE A 214 18.43 23.28 -9.14
N ASP A 215 18.17 24.20 -8.23
CA ASP A 215 18.49 25.63 -8.36
C ASP A 215 19.57 25.97 -7.31
N PHE A 216 20.81 26.00 -7.73
CA PHE A 216 21.95 26.21 -6.81
C PHE A 216 22.07 27.65 -6.32
N GLU A 217 21.55 28.63 -7.06
CA GLU A 217 21.51 30.02 -6.59
C GLU A 217 20.56 30.18 -5.39
N LYS A 218 19.40 29.54 -5.48
CA LYS A 218 18.40 29.49 -4.38
C LYS A 218 18.65 28.34 -3.41
N ARG A 219 19.59 27.47 -3.68
CA ARG A 219 19.88 26.24 -2.92
C ARG A 219 18.65 25.36 -2.78
N THR A 220 17.88 25.18 -3.82
CA THR A 220 16.65 24.40 -3.74
C THR A 220 16.70 23.17 -4.66
N VAL A 221 15.95 22.15 -4.25
CA VAL A 221 15.69 20.95 -5.04
C VAL A 221 14.19 20.69 -5.17
N ALA A 222 13.73 20.48 -6.38
CA ALA A 222 12.33 20.16 -6.68
C ALA A 222 12.10 18.66 -6.60
N ILE A 223 11.18 18.22 -5.75
CA ILE A 223 10.79 16.82 -5.60
C ILE A 223 9.43 16.66 -6.25
N ASN A 224 9.40 16.29 -7.54
CA ASN A 224 8.21 16.23 -8.38
C ASN A 224 8.03 14.90 -9.11
N LYS A 225 8.93 13.93 -8.90
CA LYS A 225 8.94 12.63 -9.56
C LYS A 225 9.47 11.53 -8.65
N SER A 226 9.17 10.29 -8.98
CA SER A 226 9.63 9.12 -8.24
C SER A 226 9.94 7.97 -9.19
N TYR A 227 11.10 7.35 -9.01
CA TYR A 227 11.56 6.21 -9.78
C TYR A 227 11.17 4.90 -9.12
N GLN A 228 10.81 3.95 -9.96
CA GLN A 228 10.65 2.55 -9.60
C GLN A 228 11.03 1.65 -10.78
N ARG A 229 11.40 0.42 -10.50
CA ARG A 229 11.63 -0.59 -11.53
C ARG A 229 10.53 -1.65 -11.42
N LEU A 230 9.77 -1.84 -12.50
CA LEU A 230 8.66 -2.77 -12.56
C LEU A 230 8.87 -3.70 -13.76
N ASN A 231 8.82 -5.00 -13.53
CA ASN A 231 9.00 -6.03 -14.57
C ASN A 231 10.28 -5.82 -15.43
N GLY A 232 11.36 -5.36 -14.80
CA GLY A 232 12.62 -5.09 -15.48
C GLY A 232 12.71 -3.75 -16.20
N GLN A 233 11.62 -2.97 -16.27
CA GLN A 233 11.56 -1.65 -16.90
C GLN A 233 11.63 -0.54 -15.86
N ASP A 234 12.35 0.52 -16.20
CA ASP A 234 12.45 1.72 -15.40
C ASP A 234 11.22 2.59 -15.63
N LEU A 235 10.56 2.98 -14.56
CA LEU A 235 9.37 3.79 -14.59
C LEU A 235 9.54 5.02 -13.70
N ILE A 236 9.43 6.20 -14.29
CA ILE A 236 9.36 7.48 -13.58
C ILE A 236 7.88 7.90 -13.53
N THR A 237 7.39 8.12 -12.34
CA THR A 237 5.98 8.52 -12.09
C THR A 237 5.92 9.84 -11.35
N THR A 238 4.82 10.55 -11.50
CA THR A 238 4.49 11.68 -10.64
C THR A 238 4.34 11.23 -9.17
N PRO A 239 4.55 12.11 -8.20
CA PRO A 239 4.33 11.81 -6.79
C PRO A 239 2.93 11.25 -6.53
N LYS A 240 2.78 10.54 -5.42
CA LYS A 240 1.52 9.87 -5.07
C LYS A 240 0.41 10.85 -4.72
N THR A 241 0.76 12.00 -4.15
CA THR A 241 -0.16 13.06 -3.71
C THR A 241 0.41 14.43 -4.09
N GLU A 242 -0.45 15.44 -4.18
CA GLU A 242 -0.04 16.83 -4.46
C GLU A 242 0.98 17.35 -3.43
N LYS A 243 0.79 17.06 -2.14
CA LYS A 243 1.74 17.43 -1.07
C LYS A 243 3.12 16.77 -1.19
N SER A 244 3.23 15.69 -1.96
CA SER A 244 4.53 15.09 -2.25
C SER A 244 5.31 15.88 -3.30
N ASN A 245 4.64 16.74 -4.09
CA ASN A 245 5.27 17.70 -4.97
C ASN A 245 5.67 18.93 -4.14
N ARG A 246 6.96 19.13 -3.94
CA ARG A 246 7.51 20.14 -3.04
C ARG A 246 8.89 20.59 -3.47
N VAL A 247 9.26 21.80 -3.02
CA VAL A 247 10.62 22.33 -3.14
C VAL A 247 11.26 22.33 -1.76
N ILE A 248 12.47 21.82 -1.66
CA ILE A 248 13.23 21.76 -0.40
C ILE A 248 14.44 22.69 -0.51
N THR A 249 14.60 23.59 0.45
CA THR A 249 15.83 24.38 0.59
C THR A 249 16.91 23.50 1.22
N MET A 250 18.04 23.34 0.53
CA MET A 250 19.18 22.57 0.99
C MET A 250 20.07 23.41 1.93
N PRO A 251 20.74 22.78 2.91
CA PRO A 251 21.87 23.39 3.58
C PRO A 251 22.96 23.79 2.57
N GLN A 252 23.73 24.84 2.86
CA GLN A 252 24.75 25.34 1.94
C GLN A 252 25.75 24.25 1.54
N PHE A 253 26.31 23.53 2.53
CA PHE A 253 27.28 22.47 2.29
C PHE A 253 26.72 21.38 1.34
N LEU A 254 25.47 21.00 1.51
CA LEU A 254 24.85 19.96 0.67
C LEU A 254 24.66 20.45 -0.78
N ALA A 255 24.30 21.73 -0.96
CA ALA A 255 24.18 22.31 -2.30
C ALA A 255 25.55 22.33 -3.03
N GLU A 256 26.62 22.67 -2.33
CA GLU A 256 27.98 22.63 -2.84
C GLU A 256 28.43 21.19 -3.18
N GLU A 257 28.21 20.26 -2.27
CA GLU A 257 28.52 18.83 -2.48
C GLU A 257 27.78 18.25 -3.69
N ILE A 258 26.49 18.52 -3.84
CA ILE A 258 25.71 18.02 -4.99
C ILE A 258 26.16 18.68 -6.29
N GLN A 259 26.50 19.97 -6.26
CA GLN A 259 27.07 20.64 -7.43
C GLN A 259 28.37 19.99 -7.88
N ASP A 260 29.25 19.63 -6.93
CA ASP A 260 30.48 18.93 -7.22
C ASP A 260 30.22 17.50 -7.70
N TYR A 261 29.26 16.81 -7.13
CA TYR A 261 28.86 15.49 -7.63
C TYR A 261 28.38 15.53 -9.09
N ILE A 262 27.57 16.52 -9.46
CA ILE A 262 27.13 16.70 -10.86
C ILE A 262 28.32 16.90 -11.80
N LYS A 263 29.32 17.67 -11.39
CA LYS A 263 30.56 17.86 -12.18
C LYS A 263 31.36 16.55 -12.38
N MET A 264 31.27 15.61 -11.43
CA MET A 264 31.90 14.30 -11.53
C MET A 264 31.18 13.35 -12.50
N LEU A 265 29.91 13.61 -12.82
CA LEU A 265 29.12 12.78 -13.71
C LEU A 265 29.40 13.14 -15.17
N TYR A 266 30.22 12.32 -15.81
CA TYR A 266 30.66 12.57 -17.20
C TYR A 266 29.47 12.53 -18.17
N GLY A 267 29.28 13.63 -18.92
CA GLY A 267 28.27 13.70 -20.01
C GLY A 267 26.84 13.66 -19.54
N ILE A 268 26.53 13.93 -18.26
CA ILE A 268 25.17 13.97 -17.76
C ILE A 268 24.39 15.14 -18.37
N GLY A 269 23.23 14.84 -18.97
CA GLY A 269 22.28 15.84 -19.44
C GLY A 269 21.39 16.38 -18.32
N PRO A 270 20.69 17.50 -18.54
CA PRO A 270 19.84 18.12 -17.50
C PRO A 270 18.71 17.22 -17.03
N ASP A 271 18.21 16.34 -17.88
CA ASP A 271 17.08 15.44 -17.60
C ASP A 271 17.50 14.00 -17.29
N ASP A 272 18.80 13.71 -17.27
CA ASP A 272 19.32 12.38 -16.97
C ASP A 272 19.31 12.13 -15.47
N ARG A 273 19.03 10.89 -15.06
CA ARG A 273 19.04 10.52 -13.63
C ARG A 273 20.46 10.54 -13.07
N MET A 274 20.67 11.30 -12.01
CA MET A 274 21.96 11.40 -11.32
C MET A 274 22.35 10.08 -10.61
N PHE A 275 21.37 9.36 -10.08
CA PHE A 275 21.55 8.12 -9.32
C PHE A 275 21.03 6.93 -10.13
N THR A 276 21.86 6.43 -11.06
CA THR A 276 21.49 5.35 -12.02
C THR A 276 21.62 3.94 -11.42
N VAL A 277 21.36 3.80 -10.14
CA VAL A 277 21.40 2.53 -9.39
C VAL A 277 20.01 2.02 -9.06
N THR A 278 19.93 0.77 -8.61
CA THR A 278 18.70 0.14 -8.14
C THR A 278 18.54 0.31 -6.63
N LYS A 279 17.32 0.15 -6.12
CA LYS A 279 17.06 0.08 -4.68
C LYS A 279 17.90 -0.99 -3.99
N SER A 280 18.05 -2.16 -4.62
CA SER A 280 18.88 -3.25 -4.09
C SER A 280 20.36 -2.86 -3.92
N TYR A 281 20.87 -1.95 -4.74
CA TYR A 281 22.22 -1.42 -4.56
C TYR A 281 22.30 -0.60 -3.26
N LEU A 282 21.39 0.35 -3.05
CA LEU A 282 21.36 1.17 -1.83
C LEU A 282 21.19 0.31 -0.58
N HIS A 283 20.34 -0.73 -0.65
CA HIS A 283 20.21 -1.67 0.47
C HIS A 283 21.51 -2.40 0.80
N ARG A 284 22.29 -2.85 -0.20
CA ARG A 284 23.61 -3.48 0.02
C ARG A 284 24.62 -2.49 0.60
N GLU A 285 24.63 -1.25 0.11
CA GLU A 285 25.51 -0.21 0.67
C GLU A 285 25.11 0.16 2.09
N MET A 286 23.82 0.20 2.42
CA MET A 286 23.34 0.36 3.79
C MET A 286 23.82 -0.78 4.70
N ASP A 287 23.76 -2.03 4.23
CA ASP A 287 24.22 -3.20 5.00
C ASP A 287 25.73 -3.13 5.24
N ARG A 288 26.52 -2.79 4.20
CA ARG A 288 27.97 -2.61 4.27
C ARG A 288 28.34 -1.49 5.23
N GLY A 289 27.83 -0.29 4.97
CA GLY A 289 28.20 0.91 5.73
C GLY A 289 27.78 0.86 7.18
N ALA A 290 26.60 0.34 7.49
CA ALA A 290 26.17 0.18 8.88
C ALA A 290 27.08 -0.78 9.66
N LYS A 291 27.53 -1.87 9.00
CA LYS A 291 28.47 -2.82 9.60
C LYS A 291 29.84 -2.21 9.83
N GLU A 292 30.40 -1.52 8.85
CA GLU A 292 31.71 -0.89 8.93
C GLU A 292 31.76 0.28 9.90
N ALA A 293 30.70 1.11 9.94
CA ALA A 293 30.56 2.22 10.88
C ALA A 293 30.24 1.78 12.31
N GLY A 294 29.92 0.49 12.53
CA GLY A 294 29.52 -0.01 13.85
C GLY A 294 28.19 0.57 14.36
N VAL A 295 27.27 0.95 13.45
CA VAL A 295 25.96 1.49 13.81
C VAL A 295 24.85 0.45 13.56
N PRO A 296 23.72 0.51 14.30
CA PRO A 296 22.61 -0.41 14.08
C PRO A 296 22.09 -0.29 12.64
N ARG A 297 21.86 -1.43 11.98
CA ARG A 297 21.27 -1.45 10.65
C ARG A 297 19.81 -0.99 10.71
N ILE A 298 19.47 0.05 9.94
CA ILE A 298 18.11 0.55 9.75
C ILE A 298 17.68 0.40 8.28
N ARG A 299 16.40 0.52 7.97
CA ARG A 299 15.93 0.49 6.57
C ARG A 299 16.27 1.82 5.89
N ILE A 300 16.38 1.83 4.56
CA ILE A 300 16.58 3.08 3.80
C ILE A 300 15.51 4.13 4.14
N HIS A 301 14.25 3.71 4.29
CA HIS A 301 13.17 4.64 4.67
C HIS A 301 13.34 5.20 6.10
N ASP A 302 14.04 4.50 6.98
CA ASP A 302 14.28 4.93 8.35
C ASP A 302 15.33 6.08 8.42
N ILE A 303 16.12 6.31 7.35
CA ILE A 303 16.96 7.52 7.23
C ILE A 303 16.08 8.78 7.24
N ARG A 304 14.93 8.74 6.56
CA ARG A 304 13.97 9.83 6.63
C ARG A 304 13.38 9.99 8.03
N HIS A 305 13.19 8.89 8.79
CA HIS A 305 12.85 8.97 10.20
C HIS A 305 13.95 9.66 11.02
N SER A 306 15.21 9.39 10.68
CA SER A 306 16.36 10.05 11.30
C SER A 306 16.38 11.55 11.00
N ALA A 307 16.14 11.96 9.75
CA ALA A 307 16.00 13.38 9.38
C ALA A 307 14.88 14.09 10.15
N VAL A 308 13.71 13.45 10.28
CA VAL A 308 12.58 13.99 11.05
C VAL A 308 12.93 14.11 12.53
N SER A 309 13.59 13.09 13.11
CA SER A 309 14.03 13.10 14.51
C SER A 309 15.01 14.25 14.78
N LEU A 310 15.98 14.47 13.87
CA LEU A 310 16.92 15.59 13.97
C LEU A 310 16.20 16.93 13.96
N LEU A 311 15.25 17.14 13.06
CA LEU A 311 14.50 18.40 12.97
C LEU A 311 13.63 18.64 14.22
N ILE A 312 13.11 17.58 14.83
CA ILE A 312 12.39 17.67 16.12
C ILE A 312 13.33 18.09 17.25
N ASP A 313 14.52 17.48 17.31
CA ASP A 313 15.54 17.79 18.31
C ASP A 313 16.01 19.24 18.19
N MET A 314 16.08 19.77 16.95
CA MET A 314 16.37 21.18 16.67
C MET A 314 15.20 22.12 17.00
N GLY A 315 14.06 21.64 17.46
CA GLY A 315 12.91 22.43 17.92
C GLY A 315 11.95 22.91 16.83
N PHE A 316 12.05 22.40 15.60
CA PHE A 316 11.10 22.75 14.53
C PHE A 316 9.69 22.19 14.80
N SER A 317 8.66 22.94 14.36
CA SER A 317 7.27 22.52 14.52
C SER A 317 6.92 21.31 13.65
N ALA A 318 5.95 20.51 14.09
CA ALA A 318 5.46 19.36 13.33
C ALA A 318 4.93 19.74 11.93
N THR A 319 4.34 20.94 11.79
CA THR A 319 3.87 21.46 10.51
C THR A 319 5.02 21.76 9.56
N ALA A 320 6.04 22.50 10.01
CA ALA A 320 7.22 22.81 9.20
C ALA A 320 7.95 21.54 8.74
N ILE A 321 8.08 20.55 9.64
CA ILE A 321 8.66 19.26 9.32
C ILE A 321 7.81 18.51 8.29
N ALA A 322 6.48 18.46 8.48
CA ALA A 322 5.56 17.78 7.55
C ALA A 322 5.66 18.37 6.14
N ASP A 323 5.70 19.69 6.01
CA ASP A 323 5.83 20.40 4.73
C ASP A 323 7.17 20.08 4.06
N ARG A 324 8.30 20.17 4.81
CA ARG A 324 9.63 19.87 4.28
C ARG A 324 9.75 18.46 3.75
N VAL A 325 9.30 17.48 4.53
CA VAL A 325 9.42 16.07 4.11
C VAL A 325 8.27 15.61 3.22
N GLY A 326 7.19 16.38 3.06
CA GLY A 326 6.01 16.03 2.25
C GLY A 326 5.20 14.88 2.88
N HIS A 327 4.77 15.04 4.13
CA HIS A 327 3.80 14.16 4.75
C HIS A 327 2.39 14.51 4.28
N GLU A 328 1.62 13.51 3.87
CA GLU A 328 0.24 13.67 3.39
C GLU A 328 -0.69 14.22 4.48
N SER A 329 -0.50 13.76 5.72
CA SER A 329 -1.17 14.24 6.92
C SER A 329 -0.12 14.57 7.99
N ILE A 330 -0.40 15.60 8.78
CA ILE A 330 0.40 15.95 9.96
C ILE A 330 0.42 14.80 10.99
N ASP A 331 -0.63 13.95 11.01
CA ASP A 331 -0.70 12.77 11.87
C ASP A 331 0.51 11.83 11.67
N ILE A 332 1.08 11.81 10.45
CA ILE A 332 2.30 11.04 10.18
C ILE A 332 3.48 11.62 11.01
N THR A 333 3.56 12.94 11.12
CA THR A 333 4.57 13.60 11.94
C THR A 333 4.28 13.42 13.44
N TYR A 334 3.02 13.38 13.84
CA TYR A 334 2.65 13.09 15.23
C TYR A 334 2.95 11.64 15.69
N ASN A 335 3.21 10.70 14.79
CA ASN A 335 3.77 9.41 15.19
C ASN A 335 5.13 9.54 15.90
N TYR A 336 5.79 10.68 15.76
CA TYR A 336 7.03 11.05 16.45
C TYR A 336 6.77 11.91 17.70
N ALA A 337 5.52 12.03 18.16
CA ALA A 337 5.15 12.93 19.27
C ALA A 337 5.98 12.66 20.55
N HIS A 338 6.36 11.39 20.75
CA HIS A 338 7.20 10.98 21.90
C HIS A 338 8.64 11.51 21.83
N LEU A 339 9.10 11.98 20.65
CA LEU A 339 10.43 12.60 20.46
C LEU A 339 10.41 14.12 20.69
N PHE A 340 9.22 14.75 20.68
CA PHE A 340 9.13 16.18 20.95
C PHE A 340 9.42 16.43 22.45
N PRO A 341 10.36 17.34 22.77
CA PRO A 341 10.67 17.65 24.16
C PRO A 341 9.45 18.22 24.87
N SER A 342 9.28 17.86 26.12
CA SER A 342 8.24 18.47 26.95
C SER A 342 8.62 19.92 27.22
N LYS A 343 7.78 20.83 26.74
CA LYS A 343 7.97 22.28 26.96
C LYS A 343 7.18 22.82 28.16
N GLN A 344 6.71 21.95 29.07
CA GLN A 344 5.86 22.33 30.17
C GLN A 344 6.57 23.33 31.12
N ALA A 345 7.84 23.08 31.45
CA ALA A 345 8.63 24.00 32.26
C ALA A 345 8.87 25.33 31.55
N GLU A 346 9.31 25.27 30.28
CA GLU A 346 9.52 26.48 29.46
C GLU A 346 8.24 27.32 29.31
N MET A 347 7.08 26.64 29.13
CA MET A 347 5.79 27.35 29.10
C MET A 347 5.49 28.04 30.43
N ALA A 348 5.69 27.36 31.55
CA ALA A 348 5.47 27.91 32.87
C ALA A 348 6.38 29.14 33.13
N ASP A 349 7.65 29.03 32.76
CA ASP A 349 8.62 30.14 32.93
C ASP A 349 8.26 31.35 32.05
N LYS A 350 7.87 31.12 30.80
CA LYS A 350 7.39 32.21 29.91
C LYS A 350 6.11 32.87 30.44
N LEU A 351 5.14 32.07 30.93
CA LEU A 351 3.93 32.62 31.55
C LEU A 351 4.24 33.46 32.80
N ASN A 352 5.24 33.07 33.60
CA ASN A 352 5.70 33.86 34.72
C ASN A 352 6.28 35.21 34.27
N MET A 353 7.09 35.21 33.16
CA MET A 353 7.65 36.44 32.60
C MET A 353 6.56 37.39 32.09
N GLU A 354 5.56 36.86 31.36
CA GLU A 354 4.42 37.66 30.86
C GLU A 354 3.57 38.29 31.95
N ARG A 355 3.49 37.67 33.14
CA ARG A 355 2.76 38.23 34.29
C ARG A 355 3.56 39.33 35.01
N SER A 356 4.87 39.33 34.86
CA SER A 356 5.77 40.28 35.53
C SER A 356 5.99 41.55 34.73
N ASN A 357 5.53 41.61 33.48
CA ASN A 357 5.44 42.79 32.62
C ASN A 357 4.03 43.39 32.69
#